data_1b17e5911824a66af8c5daed0c1e6a46
#
_entry.id   1b17e5911824a66af8c5daed0c1e6a46
#
_cell.length_a   1.000
_cell.length_b   1.000
_cell.length_c   1.000
_cell.angle_alpha   90.00
_cell.angle_beta   90.00
_cell.angle_gamma   90.00
#
_symmetry.space_group_name_H-M   'P 1'
#
loop_
_entity.id
_entity.type
_entity.pdbx_description
1 polymer ?
#
loop_
_entity_poly.entity_id
_entity_poly.type
_entity_poly.pdbx_seq_one_letter_code
_entity_poly.pdbx_strand_id
1 'polypeptide(L)'
;AYLNSGIMDHGVVQKRSDATPQGGPLSPLLANVMLDEVDKELERRGHRFARYADDANVYVRSVRAGQRVMGLLRRSYARLHLVVNEGKSAVASVFGRKFLGYSLWMGRGGEVKRRVAEKPLRAFKQRIRELTCRSGGRSMADVVQGLRFYMLGWKGYFQLAQTPKVWRRLDEWIRHRLRAIQLKH
;
A
#
# COMPACT_ATOMS: atom_id res chain seq x y z
N ALA A 1 -12.58 26.07 13.92
CA ALA A 1 -13.76 26.06 13.06
C ALA A 1 -13.90 24.75 12.29
N TYR A 2 -12.88 24.28 11.57
CA TYR A 2 -12.96 23.06 10.72
C TYR A 2 -13.25 21.75 11.50
N LEU A 3 -12.69 21.60 12.71
CA LEU A 3 -12.91 20.41 13.55
C LEU A 3 -14.34 20.32 14.10
N ASN A 4 -15.04 21.44 14.20
CA ASN A 4 -16.40 21.54 14.70
C ASN A 4 -17.45 21.74 13.58
N SER A 5 -17.04 21.65 12.31
CA SER A 5 -17.98 21.73 11.19
C SER A 5 -18.89 20.49 11.16
N GLY A 6 -20.20 20.72 11.06
CA GLY A 6 -21.15 19.64 10.84
C GLY A 6 -20.95 18.96 9.49
N ILE A 7 -21.51 17.77 9.32
CA ILE A 7 -21.59 17.10 8.02
C ILE A 7 -22.98 17.36 7.45
N MET A 8 -23.03 17.75 6.17
CA MET A 8 -24.27 17.79 5.42
C MET A 8 -24.51 16.41 4.81
N ASP A 9 -25.50 15.70 5.33
CA ASP A 9 -25.96 14.43 4.80
C ASP A 9 -27.40 14.60 4.30
N HIS A 10 -27.63 14.36 3.01
CA HIS A 10 -28.95 14.53 2.35
C HIS A 10 -29.63 15.89 2.65
N GLY A 11 -28.84 16.98 2.75
CA GLY A 11 -29.35 18.34 3.01
C GLY A 11 -29.59 18.67 4.49
N VAL A 12 -29.31 17.76 5.41
CA VAL A 12 -29.41 17.98 6.86
C VAL A 12 -28.03 18.14 7.48
N VAL A 13 -27.80 19.23 8.20
CA VAL A 13 -26.55 19.46 8.93
C VAL A 13 -26.61 18.71 10.27
N GLN A 14 -25.85 17.63 10.39
CA GLN A 14 -25.68 16.90 11.65
C GLN A 14 -24.50 17.49 12.43
N LYS A 15 -24.75 17.90 13.69
CA LYS A 15 -23.69 18.24 14.65
C LYS A 15 -22.95 16.96 15.06
N ARG A 16 -21.63 16.94 14.92
CA ARG A 16 -20.78 15.87 15.44
C ARG A 16 -20.21 16.24 16.81
N SER A 17 -20.25 15.30 17.73
CA SER A 17 -19.52 15.36 19.00
C SER A 17 -18.07 14.93 18.89
N ASP A 18 -17.74 14.07 17.92
CA ASP A 18 -16.43 13.42 17.82
C ASP A 18 -15.89 13.36 16.38
N ALA A 19 -14.59 13.54 16.26
CA ALA A 19 -13.73 13.31 15.09
C ALA A 19 -13.94 14.22 13.85
N THR A 20 -12.92 14.28 13.01
CA THR A 20 -12.98 14.91 11.68
C THR A 20 -13.74 14.05 10.68
N PRO A 21 -14.43 14.64 9.68
CA PRO A 21 -15.10 13.87 8.63
C PRO A 21 -14.14 12.94 7.90
N GLN A 22 -14.56 11.68 7.68
CA GLN A 22 -13.78 10.72 6.91
C GLN A 22 -13.63 11.25 5.47
N GLY A 23 -12.38 11.30 4.95
CA GLY A 23 -12.08 11.87 3.63
C GLY A 23 -11.86 13.38 3.60
N GLY A 24 -11.92 14.07 4.74
CA GLY A 24 -11.56 15.51 4.80
C GLY A 24 -10.07 15.75 4.50
N PRO A 25 -9.70 16.89 3.86
CA PRO A 25 -8.32 17.18 3.43
C PRO A 25 -7.33 17.27 4.60
N LEU A 26 -7.77 17.66 5.80
CA LEU A 26 -6.94 17.76 7.01
C LEU A 26 -6.84 16.45 7.79
N SER A 27 -7.73 15.49 7.57
CA SER A 27 -7.76 14.23 8.34
C SER A 27 -6.45 13.47 8.30
N PRO A 28 -5.76 13.29 7.16
CA PRO A 28 -4.46 12.61 7.11
C PRO A 28 -3.36 13.34 7.87
N LEU A 29 -3.37 14.69 7.84
CA LEU A 29 -2.40 15.49 8.57
C LEU A 29 -2.59 15.37 10.08
N LEU A 30 -3.83 15.52 10.55
CA LEU A 30 -4.16 15.40 11.97
C LEU A 30 -3.89 14.00 12.51
N ALA A 31 -4.19 12.95 11.72
CA ALA A 31 -3.84 11.59 12.06
C ALA A 31 -2.32 11.40 12.20
N ASN A 32 -1.52 12.00 11.31
CA ASN A 32 -0.07 11.94 11.42
C ASN A 32 0.47 12.68 12.64
N VAL A 33 -0.08 13.85 12.97
CA VAL A 33 0.30 14.60 14.18
C VAL A 33 -0.01 13.78 15.44
N MET A 34 -1.19 13.15 15.50
CA MET A 34 -1.56 12.31 16.65
C MET A 34 -0.67 11.07 16.77
N LEU A 35 -0.38 10.41 15.65
CA LEU A 35 0.43 9.17 15.64
C LEU A 35 1.93 9.43 15.82
N ASP A 36 2.40 10.66 15.68
CA ASP A 36 3.79 11.07 15.94
C ASP A 36 4.23 10.75 17.38
N GLU A 37 3.31 10.79 18.36
CA GLU A 37 3.60 10.37 19.73
C GLU A 37 3.97 8.89 19.81
N VAL A 38 3.33 8.03 19.02
CA VAL A 38 3.65 6.61 18.96
C VAL A 38 5.00 6.39 18.28
N ASP A 39 5.26 7.15 17.20
CA ASP A 39 6.54 7.11 16.48
C ASP A 39 7.69 7.51 17.42
N LYS A 40 7.57 8.62 18.16
CA LYS A 40 8.54 9.08 19.15
C LYS A 40 8.79 8.05 20.25
N GLU A 41 7.75 7.37 20.73
CA GLU A 41 7.91 6.33 21.75
C GLU A 41 8.65 5.11 21.20
N LEU A 42 8.42 4.73 19.93
CA LEU A 42 9.17 3.66 19.27
C LEU A 42 10.64 4.05 19.04
N GLU A 43 10.91 5.28 18.59
CA GLU A 43 12.26 5.82 18.42
C GLU A 43 13.03 5.88 19.74
N ARG A 44 12.41 6.43 20.79
CA ARG A 44 12.99 6.51 22.14
C ARG A 44 13.44 5.15 22.67
N ARG A 45 12.73 4.07 22.29
CA ARG A 45 13.06 2.68 22.65
C ARG A 45 14.01 2.00 21.68
N GLY A 46 14.48 2.70 20.64
CA GLY A 46 15.39 2.18 19.63
C GLY A 46 14.76 1.14 18.69
N HIS A 47 13.43 1.12 18.55
CA HIS A 47 12.76 0.23 17.61
C HIS A 47 12.91 0.72 16.17
N ARG A 48 13.19 -0.21 15.27
CA ARG A 48 13.13 0.06 13.83
C ARG A 48 11.71 -0.18 13.33
N PHE A 49 11.13 0.81 12.69
CA PHE A 49 9.76 0.73 12.19
C PHE A 49 9.59 1.49 10.88
N ALA A 50 8.49 1.24 10.22
CA ALA A 50 8.01 2.03 9.09
C ALA A 50 6.49 2.21 9.25
N ARG A 51 6.03 3.45 9.21
CA ARG A 51 4.61 3.79 9.25
C ARG A 51 4.21 4.55 7.99
N TYR A 52 3.03 4.25 7.48
CA TYR A 52 2.36 4.99 6.43
C TYR A 52 0.89 5.13 6.81
N ALA A 53 0.48 6.35 7.15
CA ALA A 53 -0.82 6.63 7.75
C ALA A 53 -1.06 5.76 8.99
N ASP A 54 -2.11 4.94 8.99
CA ASP A 54 -2.47 4.00 10.05
C ASP A 54 -1.75 2.64 9.97
N ASP A 55 -1.15 2.32 8.83
CA ASP A 55 -0.38 1.08 8.64
C ASP A 55 1.04 1.22 9.22
N ALA A 56 1.38 0.44 10.25
CA ALA A 56 2.70 0.43 10.87
C ALA A 56 3.30 -0.97 10.94
N ASN A 57 4.59 -1.08 10.62
CA ASN A 57 5.39 -2.28 10.81
C ASN A 57 6.57 -1.99 11.74
N VAL A 58 6.68 -2.72 12.84
CA VAL A 58 7.84 -2.65 13.74
C VAL A 58 8.66 -3.92 13.59
N TYR A 59 9.95 -3.76 13.32
CA TYR A 59 10.86 -4.87 13.02
C TYR A 59 11.61 -5.30 14.27
N VAL A 60 11.51 -6.57 14.63
CA VAL A 60 12.14 -7.17 15.80
C VAL A 60 12.78 -8.52 15.46
N ARG A 61 13.70 -8.99 16.31
CA ARG A 61 14.48 -10.21 16.05
C ARG A 61 13.81 -11.51 16.49
N SER A 62 12.77 -11.43 17.33
CA SER A 62 12.11 -12.64 17.86
C SER A 62 10.61 -12.41 18.07
N VAL A 63 9.84 -13.50 18.08
CA VAL A 63 8.41 -13.49 18.37
C VAL A 63 8.13 -12.89 19.75
N ARG A 64 8.93 -13.27 20.77
CA ARG A 64 8.79 -12.75 22.13
C ARG A 64 8.99 -11.22 22.19
N ALA A 65 9.96 -10.68 21.44
CA ALA A 65 10.14 -9.24 21.30
C ALA A 65 8.94 -8.60 20.59
N GLY A 66 8.43 -9.24 19.55
CA GLY A 66 7.22 -8.78 18.84
C GLY A 66 6.00 -8.70 19.74
N GLN A 67 5.77 -9.69 20.59
CA GLN A 67 4.67 -9.67 21.56
C GLN A 67 4.79 -8.51 22.55
N ARG A 68 6.00 -8.22 23.06
CA ARG A 68 6.25 -7.06 23.92
C ARG A 68 5.96 -5.74 23.20
N VAL A 69 6.40 -5.61 21.96
CA VAL A 69 6.15 -4.41 21.15
C VAL A 69 4.66 -4.28 20.85
N MET A 70 3.95 -5.36 20.55
CA MET A 70 2.49 -5.32 20.37
C MET A 70 1.78 -4.82 21.64
N GLY A 71 2.19 -5.28 22.81
CA GLY A 71 1.69 -4.76 24.10
C GLY A 71 2.02 -3.27 24.31
N LEU A 72 3.21 -2.82 23.88
CA LEU A 72 3.57 -1.41 23.89
C LEU A 72 2.63 -0.58 22.99
N LEU A 73 2.45 -1.01 21.74
CA LEU A 73 1.59 -0.32 20.78
C LEU A 73 0.15 -0.21 21.27
N ARG A 74 -0.42 -1.29 21.83
CA ARG A 74 -1.77 -1.25 22.43
C ARG A 74 -1.88 -0.17 23.50
N ARG A 75 -0.91 -0.08 24.41
CA ARG A 75 -0.91 0.96 25.47
C ARG A 75 -0.73 2.36 24.90
N SER A 76 0.14 2.52 23.90
CA SER A 76 0.38 3.82 23.27
C SER A 76 -0.87 4.30 22.53
N TYR A 77 -1.52 3.44 21.74
CA TYR A 77 -2.77 3.77 21.06
C TYR A 77 -3.93 4.02 22.03
N ALA A 78 -4.04 3.25 23.11
CA ALA A 78 -5.06 3.47 24.15
C ALA A 78 -4.95 4.85 24.82
N ARG A 79 -3.73 5.37 25.03
CA ARG A 79 -3.53 6.75 25.52
C ARG A 79 -4.03 7.82 24.57
N LEU A 80 -4.06 7.51 23.27
CA LEU A 80 -4.60 8.39 22.22
C LEU A 80 -6.09 8.11 21.94
N HIS A 81 -6.75 7.31 22.77
CA HIS A 81 -8.13 6.84 22.55
C HIS A 81 -8.33 6.10 21.23
N LEU A 82 -7.27 5.45 20.72
CA LEU A 82 -7.29 4.63 19.51
C LEU A 82 -7.27 3.14 19.87
N VAL A 83 -7.89 2.33 19.01
CA VAL A 83 -7.96 0.88 19.17
C VAL A 83 -7.18 0.19 18.06
N VAL A 84 -6.34 -0.78 18.44
CA VAL A 84 -5.62 -1.64 17.49
C VAL A 84 -6.61 -2.61 16.84
N ASN A 85 -6.61 -2.70 15.52
CA ASN A 85 -7.40 -3.70 14.81
C ASN A 85 -6.73 -5.07 14.93
N GLU A 86 -7.19 -5.87 15.89
CA GLU A 86 -6.63 -7.20 16.20
C GLU A 86 -6.73 -8.18 15.01
N GLY A 87 -7.76 -8.06 14.19
CA GLY A 87 -7.95 -8.92 13.01
C GLY A 87 -6.91 -8.67 11.89
N LYS A 88 -6.32 -7.46 11.86
CA LYS A 88 -5.29 -7.07 10.88
C LYS A 88 -3.89 -7.03 11.46
N SER A 89 -3.76 -6.95 12.78
CA SER A 89 -2.47 -6.85 13.49
C SER A 89 -1.97 -8.22 13.90
N ALA A 90 -0.71 -8.50 13.66
CA ALA A 90 -0.12 -9.78 14.06
C ALA A 90 1.39 -9.69 14.24
N VAL A 91 1.91 -10.47 15.18
CA VAL A 91 3.34 -10.76 15.29
C VAL A 91 3.65 -11.97 14.41
N ALA A 92 4.39 -11.75 13.34
CA ALA A 92 4.69 -12.81 12.36
C ALA A 92 6.02 -12.56 11.65
N SER A 93 6.49 -13.56 10.90
CA SER A 93 7.64 -13.39 10.02
C SER A 93 7.38 -12.26 9.01
N VAL A 94 8.41 -11.46 8.74
CA VAL A 94 8.37 -10.41 7.73
C VAL A 94 8.20 -10.96 6.32
N PHE A 95 8.64 -12.20 6.08
CA PHE A 95 8.50 -12.85 4.78
C PHE A 95 7.05 -13.28 4.54
N GLY A 96 6.54 -12.97 3.35
CA GLY A 96 5.13 -13.21 3.00
C GLY A 96 4.16 -12.11 3.43
N ARG A 97 4.58 -11.18 4.30
CA ARG A 97 3.81 -9.97 4.61
C ARG A 97 3.99 -8.91 3.53
N LYS A 98 2.96 -8.11 3.36
CA LYS A 98 2.96 -6.99 2.39
C LYS A 98 2.88 -5.65 3.11
N PHE A 99 3.62 -4.68 2.60
CA PHE A 99 3.56 -3.28 3.02
C PHE A 99 3.71 -2.38 1.78
N LEU A 100 2.82 -1.43 1.59
CA LEU A 100 2.79 -0.52 0.44
C LEU A 100 2.90 -1.24 -0.93
N GLY A 101 2.25 -2.38 -1.07
CA GLY A 101 2.29 -3.16 -2.30
C GLY A 101 3.57 -3.97 -2.52
N TYR A 102 4.54 -3.89 -1.62
CA TYR A 102 5.75 -4.71 -1.63
C TYR A 102 5.65 -5.89 -0.67
N SER A 103 6.46 -6.90 -0.88
CA SER A 103 6.77 -7.95 0.08
C SER A 103 8.26 -8.24 0.08
N LEU A 104 8.76 -8.75 1.20
CA LEU A 104 10.16 -9.09 1.37
C LEU A 104 10.39 -10.58 1.09
N TRP A 105 11.56 -10.91 0.58
CA TRP A 105 11.98 -12.29 0.39
C TRP A 105 13.50 -12.42 0.60
N MET A 106 13.95 -13.63 0.93
CA MET A 106 15.37 -13.93 1.13
C MET A 106 16.01 -14.31 -0.21
N GLY A 107 17.05 -13.59 -0.62
CA GLY A 107 17.88 -13.95 -1.75
C GLY A 107 18.80 -15.13 -1.44
N ARG A 108 19.43 -15.70 -2.48
CA ARG A 108 20.32 -16.88 -2.32
C ARG A 108 21.54 -16.60 -1.44
N GLY A 109 22.03 -15.37 -1.40
CA GLY A 109 23.14 -14.94 -0.54
C GLY A 109 22.73 -14.51 0.87
N GLY A 110 21.49 -14.79 1.31
CA GLY A 110 21.00 -14.36 2.64
C GLY A 110 20.57 -12.90 2.71
N GLU A 111 20.63 -12.14 1.61
CA GLU A 111 20.20 -10.76 1.55
C GLU A 111 18.66 -10.64 1.49
N VAL A 112 18.13 -9.66 2.21
CA VAL A 112 16.70 -9.34 2.16
C VAL A 112 16.42 -8.47 0.95
N LYS A 113 15.55 -8.95 0.07
CA LYS A 113 15.16 -8.28 -1.18
C LYS A 113 13.67 -7.89 -1.17
N ARG A 114 13.35 -6.87 -1.95
CA ARG A 114 11.98 -6.38 -2.17
C ARG A 114 11.42 -6.96 -3.47
N ARG A 115 10.19 -7.40 -3.44
CA ARG A 115 9.42 -7.78 -4.63
C ARG A 115 8.05 -7.12 -4.62
N VAL A 116 7.44 -6.98 -5.77
CA VAL A 116 6.03 -6.59 -5.87
C VAL A 116 5.16 -7.68 -5.23
N ALA A 117 4.23 -7.31 -4.37
CA ALA A 117 3.28 -8.25 -3.78
C ALA A 117 2.32 -8.79 -4.84
N GLU A 118 1.72 -9.94 -4.57
CA GLU A 118 0.90 -10.64 -5.57
C GLU A 118 -0.37 -9.85 -5.99
N LYS A 119 -1.02 -9.17 -5.05
CA LYS A 119 -2.25 -8.41 -5.33
C LYS A 119 -2.01 -7.27 -6.34
N PRO A 120 -1.00 -6.36 -6.18
CA PRO A 120 -0.67 -5.37 -7.19
C PRO A 120 -0.27 -5.99 -8.53
N LEU A 121 0.44 -7.11 -8.53
CA LEU A 121 0.85 -7.80 -9.75
C LEU A 121 -0.35 -8.38 -10.51
N ARG A 122 -1.33 -8.92 -9.81
CA ARG A 122 -2.61 -9.37 -10.41
C ARG A 122 -3.40 -8.19 -10.97
N ALA A 123 -3.51 -7.10 -10.21
CA ALA A 123 -4.19 -5.88 -10.66
C ALA A 123 -3.52 -5.29 -11.91
N PHE A 124 -2.18 -5.26 -11.95
CA PHE A 124 -1.42 -4.86 -13.13
C PHE A 124 -1.80 -5.71 -14.35
N LYS A 125 -1.74 -7.02 -14.23
CA LYS A 125 -2.09 -7.93 -15.33
C LYS A 125 -3.54 -7.75 -15.78
N GLN A 126 -4.45 -7.53 -14.85
CA GLN A 126 -5.86 -7.28 -15.17
C GLN A 126 -6.00 -5.97 -15.96
N ARG A 127 -5.37 -4.90 -15.51
CA ARG A 127 -5.43 -3.61 -16.20
C ARG A 127 -4.81 -3.67 -17.61
N ILE A 128 -3.71 -4.39 -17.79
CA ILE A 128 -3.13 -4.62 -19.11
C ILE A 128 -4.11 -5.39 -20.03
N ARG A 129 -4.83 -6.41 -19.50
CA ARG A 129 -5.86 -7.12 -20.30
C ARG A 129 -6.97 -6.19 -20.78
N GLU A 130 -7.45 -5.30 -19.93
CA GLU A 130 -8.47 -4.30 -20.24
C GLU A 130 -7.99 -3.32 -21.31
N LEU A 131 -6.77 -2.79 -21.16
CA LEU A 131 -6.17 -1.88 -22.12
C LEU A 131 -5.90 -2.54 -23.48
N THR A 132 -5.62 -3.84 -23.48
CA THR A 132 -5.33 -4.65 -24.68
C THR A 132 -6.49 -5.56 -25.08
N CYS A 133 -7.73 -5.14 -24.82
CA CYS A 133 -8.92 -5.88 -25.23
C CYS A 133 -9.09 -5.78 -26.77
N ARG A 134 -9.25 -6.93 -27.43
CA ARG A 134 -9.36 -7.03 -28.90
C ARG A 134 -10.68 -6.51 -29.48
N SER A 135 -11.73 -6.45 -28.67
CA SER A 135 -13.09 -6.04 -29.07
C SER A 135 -13.41 -4.59 -28.68
N GLY A 136 -12.42 -3.80 -28.32
CA GLY A 136 -12.65 -2.45 -27.77
C GLY A 136 -12.80 -1.32 -28.77
N GLY A 137 -12.73 -1.57 -30.10
CA GLY A 137 -12.84 -0.54 -31.14
C GLY A 137 -11.77 0.57 -31.08
N ARG A 138 -10.68 0.37 -30.33
CA ARG A 138 -9.60 1.36 -30.17
C ARG A 138 -8.52 1.17 -31.23
N SER A 139 -7.96 2.29 -31.70
CA SER A 139 -6.78 2.25 -32.56
C SER A 139 -5.56 1.68 -31.83
N MET A 140 -4.60 1.11 -32.56
CA MET A 140 -3.34 0.64 -31.97
C MET A 140 -2.59 1.80 -31.27
N ALA A 141 -2.66 3.01 -31.81
CA ALA A 141 -2.06 4.20 -31.20
C ALA A 141 -2.63 4.49 -29.82
N ASP A 142 -3.97 4.43 -29.66
CA ASP A 142 -4.64 4.66 -28.37
C ASP A 142 -4.27 3.58 -27.35
N VAL A 143 -4.20 2.32 -27.79
CA VAL A 143 -3.78 1.20 -26.95
C VAL A 143 -2.35 1.41 -26.43
N VAL A 144 -1.42 1.76 -27.32
CA VAL A 144 -0.01 1.99 -26.97
C VAL A 144 0.13 3.19 -26.03
N GLN A 145 -0.61 4.28 -26.30
CA GLN A 145 -0.59 5.46 -25.43
C GLN A 145 -1.13 5.16 -24.03
N GLY A 146 -2.26 4.47 -23.93
CA GLY A 146 -2.84 4.05 -22.66
C GLY A 146 -1.92 3.12 -21.86
N LEU A 147 -1.28 2.17 -22.52
CA LEU A 147 -0.26 1.30 -21.94
C LEU A 147 0.93 2.10 -21.42
N ARG A 148 1.45 3.05 -22.22
CA ARG A 148 2.61 3.88 -21.85
C ARG A 148 2.36 4.63 -20.54
N PHE A 149 1.24 5.35 -20.40
CA PHE A 149 0.90 6.09 -19.19
C PHE A 149 0.80 5.16 -17.97
N TYR A 150 0.05 4.08 -18.11
CA TYR A 150 -0.13 3.16 -17.00
C TYR A 150 1.17 2.47 -16.56
N MET A 151 1.97 2.01 -17.52
CA MET A 151 3.23 1.32 -17.24
C MET A 151 4.28 2.25 -16.64
N LEU A 152 4.38 3.50 -17.08
CA LEU A 152 5.30 4.47 -16.51
C LEU A 152 4.97 4.77 -15.04
N GLY A 153 3.72 5.03 -14.72
CA GLY A 153 3.28 5.24 -13.34
C GLY A 153 3.54 4.01 -12.46
N TRP A 154 3.18 2.83 -12.97
CA TRP A 154 3.38 1.57 -12.22
C TRP A 154 4.86 1.23 -12.03
N LYS A 155 5.71 1.42 -13.05
CA LYS A 155 7.17 1.27 -12.95
C LYS A 155 7.76 2.26 -11.95
N GLY A 156 7.34 3.53 -11.98
CA GLY A 156 7.79 4.55 -11.03
C GLY A 156 7.49 4.17 -9.59
N TYR A 157 6.29 3.67 -9.31
CA TYR A 157 5.91 3.23 -7.97
C TYR A 157 6.71 1.98 -7.52
N PHE A 158 6.86 0.98 -8.39
CA PHE A 158 7.50 -0.29 -8.06
C PHE A 158 8.99 -0.37 -8.44
N GLN A 159 9.67 0.76 -8.67
CA GLN A 159 11.08 0.81 -9.06
C GLN A 159 12.03 0.17 -8.05
N LEU A 160 11.63 0.11 -6.77
CA LEU A 160 12.43 -0.49 -5.70
C LEU A 160 12.39 -2.03 -5.69
N ALA A 161 11.60 -2.66 -6.55
CA ALA A 161 11.50 -4.12 -6.61
C ALA A 161 12.73 -4.74 -7.28
N GLN A 162 13.37 -5.67 -6.59
CA GLN A 162 14.62 -6.34 -6.97
C GLN A 162 14.35 -7.70 -7.62
N THR A 163 13.43 -7.73 -8.61
CA THR A 163 12.98 -8.96 -9.28
C THR A 163 13.06 -8.85 -10.81
N PRO A 164 14.26 -8.77 -11.40
CA PRO A 164 14.43 -8.54 -12.86
C PRO A 164 13.75 -9.63 -13.72
N LYS A 165 13.70 -10.87 -13.24
CA LYS A 165 13.02 -11.97 -13.95
C LYS A 165 11.50 -11.74 -14.08
N VAL A 166 10.87 -11.14 -13.07
CA VAL A 166 9.43 -10.82 -13.10
C VAL A 166 9.16 -9.74 -14.15
N TRP A 167 10.01 -8.71 -14.18
CA TRP A 167 9.90 -7.63 -15.16
C TRP A 167 10.02 -8.14 -16.58
N ARG A 168 11.02 -8.97 -16.86
CA ARG A 168 11.24 -9.58 -18.18
C ARG A 168 10.03 -10.40 -18.64
N ARG A 169 9.49 -11.27 -17.77
CA ARG A 169 8.29 -12.06 -18.08
C ARG A 169 7.05 -11.20 -18.32
N LEU A 170 6.90 -10.09 -17.61
CA LEU A 170 5.80 -9.15 -17.86
C LEU A 170 5.94 -8.48 -19.22
N ASP A 171 7.14 -8.05 -19.58
CA ASP A 171 7.44 -7.43 -20.87
C ASP A 171 7.17 -8.41 -22.03
N GLU A 172 7.66 -9.63 -21.94
CA GLU A 172 7.38 -10.71 -22.92
C GLU A 172 5.87 -10.94 -23.08
N TRP A 173 5.15 -11.02 -21.97
CA TRP A 173 3.70 -11.23 -21.98
C TRP A 173 2.95 -10.04 -22.60
N ILE A 174 3.34 -8.79 -22.34
CA ILE A 174 2.74 -7.59 -22.92
C ILE A 174 2.98 -7.56 -24.44
N ARG A 175 4.20 -7.83 -24.87
CA ARG A 175 4.55 -7.91 -26.31
C ARG A 175 3.72 -8.98 -27.03
N HIS A 176 3.51 -10.13 -26.42
CA HIS A 176 2.64 -11.17 -26.98
C HIS A 176 1.20 -10.69 -27.15
N ARG A 177 0.67 -9.96 -26.16
CA ARG A 177 -0.68 -9.37 -26.26
C ARG A 177 -0.82 -8.33 -27.35
N LEU A 178 0.19 -7.46 -27.53
CA LEU A 178 0.20 -6.44 -28.59
C LEU A 178 0.23 -7.08 -29.98
N ARG A 179 1.07 -8.09 -30.20
CA ARG A 179 1.07 -8.85 -31.47
C ARG A 179 -0.29 -9.48 -31.75
N ALA A 180 -0.94 -10.03 -30.74
CA ALA A 180 -2.25 -10.64 -30.89
C ALA A 180 -3.38 -9.64 -31.25
N ILE A 181 -3.21 -8.36 -30.94
CA ILE A 181 -4.13 -7.30 -31.42
C ILE A 181 -3.80 -6.96 -32.87
N GLN A 182 -2.53 -6.77 -33.19
CA GLN A 182 -2.05 -6.43 -34.54
C GLN A 182 -2.43 -7.46 -35.60
N LEU A 183 -2.42 -8.75 -35.24
CA LEU A 183 -2.80 -9.83 -36.16
C LEU A 183 -4.32 -9.94 -36.41
N LYS A 184 -5.15 -9.22 -35.67
CA LYS A 184 -6.60 -9.22 -35.83
C LYS A 184 -7.10 -8.07 -36.73
N HIS A 185 -6.27 -7.06 -36.92
CA HIS A 185 -6.48 -5.93 -37.84
C HIS A 185 -5.75 -6.17 -39.15
#